data_9486f18528a9f21a3f159bf1c6459ea0
#
_entry.id   9486f18528a9f21a3f159bf1c6459ea0
#
_cell.length_a   1.000
_cell.length_b   1.000
_cell.length_c   1.000
_cell.angle_alpha   90.00
_cell.angle_beta   90.00
_cell.angle_gamma   90.00
#
_symmetry.space_group_name_H-M   'P 1'
#
loop_
_entity.id
_entity.type
_entity.pdbx_description
1 polymer ?
#
loop_
_entity_poly.entity_id
_entity_poly.type
_entity_poly.pdbx_seq_one_letter_code
_entity_poly.pdbx_strand_id
1 'polypeptide(L)'
;MNLAHTNFIVLNVEMADNKNCSFIIDSGADISIFKIGKVNSKQAFNVENQFTITGVTDGITRTIAETTTRLCTYNNIIFTHTFHIVENNFPIYTDGLLGRDFLVNFKCTIDYEYWLLNFNYQNFSVSLPIESHLEKAIVLPARSEIIRIIPNFTVKEDSVVVAQEVQPGIFCGNTIVSSNSPYIKFINVTNKQVLLQNFTPKTEPLSDYVYINKQKTSKNISRNDRLDRLLDEVKVNDIPSFARKNLRNIIKQFDDIFCLPDEKLTTNNFYKQEIHLSDRNPVYIPNYKNIHSQNEEIQNQIKKMLDDEIIEPSISPYNSPILLVPKKSDNDTKKWRLVVDFRQLNKKVLADKFPLPRIDTILDQLGRAKYFTTLDLMAGFHQIPLDSESRKYTAFSTPIGHFNYTRLPFGLNISPNSFQRMMNIAMAGLTPECAFIYIDDIVVIGCSIDHHVNNLTRVFERLRQYNLKLNPGKCNFFRTEVTYLGHKITDQGILPDDSKFQIIKDFPVPTNADEVRRFVAFWNYYRKFVPNFADIAKPLNIL
;
A
#
# COMPACT_ATOMS: atom_id res chain seq x y z
N MET A 1 -19.52 -33.79 -37.26
CA MET A 1 -20.15 -34.17 -36.00
C MET A 1 -19.74 -33.14 -34.95
N ASN A 2 -20.44 -32.23 -34.85
CA ASN A 2 -21.11 -31.34 -33.89
C ASN A 2 -20.52 -31.35 -32.48
N LEU A 3 -19.34 -30.80 -32.33
CA LEU A 3 -18.90 -30.14 -31.12
C LEU A 3 -19.04 -28.62 -31.32
N ALA A 4 -20.14 -28.26 -31.94
CA ALA A 4 -20.54 -26.88 -32.12
C ALA A 4 -21.06 -26.35 -30.77
N HIS A 5 -20.23 -25.64 -30.04
CA HIS A 5 -20.67 -24.31 -29.69
C HIS A 5 -21.43 -24.19 -28.40
N THR A 6 -20.76 -24.50 -27.33
CA THR A 6 -21.28 -24.23 -25.99
C THR A 6 -20.60 -23.05 -25.32
N ASN A 7 -19.60 -22.44 -26.00
CA ASN A 7 -18.74 -21.40 -25.42
C ASN A 7 -19.20 -20.02 -25.86
N PHE A 8 -19.40 -19.10 -24.91
CA PHE A 8 -19.83 -17.74 -25.14
C PHE A 8 -19.14 -16.76 -24.16
N ILE A 9 -19.15 -15.48 -24.52
CA ILE A 9 -18.79 -14.39 -23.60
C ILE A 9 -20.02 -13.56 -23.26
N VAL A 10 -19.96 -12.82 -22.16
CA VAL A 10 -21.02 -11.91 -21.74
C VAL A 10 -20.54 -10.48 -21.78
N LEU A 11 -21.30 -9.60 -22.46
CA LEU A 11 -21.06 -8.18 -22.55
C LEU A 11 -22.34 -7.40 -22.20
N ASN A 12 -22.19 -6.25 -21.61
CA ASN A 12 -23.26 -5.30 -21.41
C ASN A 12 -23.46 -4.49 -22.70
N VAL A 13 -24.67 -4.42 -23.23
CA VAL A 13 -24.96 -3.87 -24.55
C VAL A 13 -25.92 -2.69 -24.44
N GLU A 14 -25.51 -1.50 -24.90
CA GLU A 14 -26.30 -0.26 -24.82
C GLU A 14 -27.65 -0.41 -25.57
N MET A 15 -27.63 -0.96 -26.79
CA MET A 15 -28.86 -1.20 -27.56
C MET A 15 -29.81 -2.22 -26.94
N ALA A 16 -29.40 -2.93 -25.89
CA ALA A 16 -30.22 -3.85 -25.10
C ALA A 16 -30.53 -3.28 -23.70
N ASP A 17 -30.72 -1.97 -23.57
CA ASP A 17 -30.94 -1.25 -22.31
C ASP A 17 -29.84 -1.47 -21.25
N ASN A 18 -28.61 -1.58 -21.68
CA ASN A 18 -27.45 -1.90 -20.83
C ASN A 18 -27.60 -3.23 -20.08
N LYS A 19 -28.25 -4.21 -20.68
CA LYS A 19 -28.34 -5.56 -20.14
C LYS A 19 -27.16 -6.42 -20.57
N ASN A 20 -26.86 -7.41 -19.77
CA ASN A 20 -25.88 -8.44 -20.10
C ASN A 20 -26.42 -9.33 -21.23
N CYS A 21 -25.68 -9.42 -22.32
CA CYS A 21 -25.98 -10.24 -23.48
C CYS A 21 -24.87 -11.25 -23.72
N SER A 22 -25.26 -12.45 -24.12
CA SER A 22 -24.35 -13.57 -24.40
C SER A 22 -24.02 -13.64 -25.89
N PHE A 23 -22.74 -13.88 -26.20
CA PHE A 23 -22.24 -13.96 -27.58
C PHE A 23 -21.39 -15.19 -27.80
N ILE A 24 -21.70 -15.96 -28.82
CA ILE A 24 -20.78 -17.00 -29.34
C ILE A 24 -19.57 -16.30 -29.98
N ILE A 25 -18.40 -16.88 -29.84
CA ILE A 25 -17.19 -16.49 -30.57
C ILE A 25 -17.08 -17.47 -31.75
N ASP A 26 -17.18 -16.94 -32.97
CA ASP A 26 -17.12 -17.78 -34.19
C ASP A 26 -16.14 -17.17 -35.21
N SER A 27 -14.92 -17.73 -35.27
CA SER A 27 -13.91 -17.35 -36.25
C SER A 27 -14.25 -17.74 -37.68
N GLY A 28 -15.26 -18.59 -37.87
CA GLY A 28 -15.79 -18.99 -39.18
C GLY A 28 -16.84 -18.03 -39.74
N ALA A 29 -17.45 -17.22 -38.89
CA ALA A 29 -18.43 -16.21 -39.31
C ALA A 29 -17.70 -14.92 -39.74
N ASP A 30 -18.07 -14.39 -40.91
CA ASP A 30 -17.46 -13.15 -41.44
C ASP A 30 -17.94 -11.89 -40.70
N ILE A 31 -19.18 -11.88 -40.21
CA ILE A 31 -19.83 -10.74 -39.58
C ILE A 31 -20.41 -11.10 -38.22
N SER A 32 -20.45 -10.08 -37.35
CA SER A 32 -21.09 -10.16 -36.03
C SER A 32 -22.60 -9.92 -36.14
N ILE A 33 -23.41 -10.73 -35.46
CA ILE A 33 -24.89 -10.66 -35.51
C ILE A 33 -25.50 -10.53 -34.12
N PHE A 34 -26.71 -9.95 -34.06
CA PHE A 34 -27.45 -9.76 -32.82
C PHE A 34 -28.96 -9.96 -33.05
N LYS A 35 -29.66 -10.60 -32.13
CA LYS A 35 -31.10 -10.89 -32.25
C LYS A 35 -31.95 -9.67 -31.96
N ILE A 36 -32.93 -9.39 -32.84
CA ILE A 36 -33.80 -8.21 -32.77
C ILE A 36 -34.61 -8.12 -31.46
N GLY A 37 -35.02 -9.24 -30.91
CA GLY A 37 -35.85 -9.26 -29.69
C GLY A 37 -35.15 -8.76 -28.42
N LYS A 38 -33.84 -8.52 -28.49
CA LYS A 38 -33.09 -7.94 -27.40
C LYS A 38 -32.78 -6.44 -27.59
N VAL A 39 -33.08 -5.92 -28.78
CA VAL A 39 -32.82 -4.53 -29.13
C VAL A 39 -33.96 -3.64 -28.63
N ASN A 40 -33.59 -2.53 -28.03
CA ASN A 40 -34.55 -1.56 -27.53
C ASN A 40 -35.18 -0.77 -28.69
N SER A 41 -36.46 -0.38 -28.53
CA SER A 41 -37.29 0.27 -29.57
C SER A 41 -36.79 1.65 -30.00
N LYS A 42 -35.82 2.25 -29.30
CA LYS A 42 -35.24 3.58 -29.60
C LYS A 42 -33.99 3.49 -30.47
N GLN A 43 -33.47 2.29 -30.72
CA GLN A 43 -32.24 2.11 -31.49
C GLN A 43 -32.46 2.46 -32.97
N ALA A 44 -31.55 3.25 -33.52
CA ALA A 44 -31.54 3.54 -34.94
C ALA A 44 -30.95 2.38 -35.75
N PHE A 45 -31.57 2.04 -36.87
CA PHE A 45 -31.13 0.99 -37.76
C PHE A 45 -30.80 1.54 -39.13
N ASN A 46 -29.76 1.03 -39.75
CA ASN A 46 -29.48 1.20 -41.17
C ASN A 46 -30.01 -0.04 -41.93
N VAL A 47 -31.05 0.13 -42.69
CA VAL A 47 -31.71 -0.96 -43.46
C VAL A 47 -31.16 -1.13 -44.88
N GLU A 48 -30.24 -0.23 -45.30
CA GLU A 48 -29.65 -0.29 -46.66
C GLU A 48 -28.59 -1.40 -46.78
N ASN A 49 -27.95 -1.75 -45.68
CA ASN A 49 -26.87 -2.76 -45.62
C ASN A 49 -27.41 -4.11 -45.12
N GLN A 50 -28.12 -4.83 -45.97
CA GLN A 50 -28.57 -6.19 -45.67
C GLN A 50 -27.64 -7.22 -46.29
N PHE A 51 -27.25 -8.21 -45.50
CA PHE A 51 -26.39 -9.31 -45.92
C PHE A 51 -27.13 -10.62 -45.97
N THR A 52 -26.72 -11.46 -46.90
CA THR A 52 -27.19 -12.85 -46.97
C THR A 52 -26.23 -13.74 -46.17
N ILE A 53 -26.76 -14.44 -45.17
CA ILE A 53 -26.00 -15.37 -44.34
C ILE A 53 -26.23 -16.78 -44.87
N THR A 54 -25.15 -17.51 -45.12
CA THR A 54 -25.16 -18.91 -45.54
C THR A 54 -24.29 -19.74 -44.59
N GLY A 55 -24.62 -21.00 -44.39
CA GLY A 55 -23.76 -21.97 -43.68
C GLY A 55 -24.12 -22.27 -42.22
N VAL A 56 -25.08 -21.59 -41.60
CA VAL A 56 -25.57 -21.91 -40.23
C VAL A 56 -26.68 -22.96 -40.26
N THR A 57 -27.43 -23.02 -41.37
CA THR A 57 -28.48 -24.01 -41.64
C THR A 57 -28.48 -24.31 -43.15
N ASP A 58 -29.19 -25.36 -43.60
CA ASP A 58 -29.37 -25.65 -45.03
C ASP A 58 -30.19 -24.58 -45.77
N GLY A 59 -30.44 -23.42 -45.12
CA GLY A 59 -31.23 -22.30 -45.66
C GLY A 59 -30.43 -21.01 -45.80
N ILE A 60 -30.92 -20.11 -46.65
CA ILE A 60 -30.43 -18.75 -46.82
C ILE A 60 -31.22 -17.84 -45.86
N THR A 61 -30.52 -17.16 -44.95
CA THR A 61 -31.13 -16.15 -44.05
C THR A 61 -30.57 -14.77 -44.39
N ARG A 62 -31.42 -13.74 -44.34
CA ARG A 62 -30.99 -12.34 -44.55
C ARG A 62 -30.99 -11.59 -43.24
N THR A 63 -30.04 -10.67 -43.09
CA THR A 63 -30.06 -9.71 -41.98
C THR A 63 -31.18 -8.68 -42.22
N ILE A 64 -31.75 -8.15 -41.15
CA ILE A 64 -32.81 -7.15 -41.20
C ILE A 64 -32.22 -5.75 -41.39
N ALA A 65 -31.17 -5.46 -40.68
CA ALA A 65 -30.55 -4.14 -40.61
C ALA A 65 -29.11 -4.24 -40.07
N GLU A 66 -28.46 -3.13 -40.05
CA GLU A 66 -27.15 -2.94 -39.41
C GLU A 66 -27.26 -1.84 -38.34
N THR A 67 -26.56 -1.98 -37.22
CA THR A 67 -26.50 -0.95 -36.19
C THR A 67 -25.19 -0.99 -35.43
N THR A 68 -24.69 0.19 -35.07
CA THR A 68 -23.50 0.32 -34.19
C THR A 68 -23.94 0.63 -32.78
N THR A 69 -23.38 -0.07 -31.81
CA THR A 69 -23.72 0.09 -30.39
C THR A 69 -22.46 0.12 -29.53
N ARG A 70 -22.61 0.65 -28.32
CA ARG A 70 -21.59 0.56 -27.30
C ARG A 70 -21.69 -0.76 -26.56
N LEU A 71 -20.56 -1.36 -26.32
CA LEU A 71 -20.35 -2.55 -25.50
C LEU A 71 -19.55 -2.17 -24.27
N CYS A 72 -19.95 -2.70 -23.13
CA CYS A 72 -19.25 -2.46 -21.88
C CYS A 72 -18.85 -3.80 -21.27
N THR A 73 -17.58 -3.92 -20.88
CA THR A 73 -17.06 -5.07 -20.14
C THR A 73 -17.41 -4.97 -18.66
N TYR A 74 -17.26 -6.06 -17.91
CA TYR A 74 -17.42 -6.07 -16.45
C TYR A 74 -16.43 -5.11 -15.72
N ASN A 75 -15.31 -4.72 -16.36
CA ASN A 75 -14.35 -3.73 -15.83
C ASN A 75 -14.68 -2.29 -16.28
N ASN A 76 -15.89 -2.02 -16.77
CA ASN A 76 -16.36 -0.73 -17.28
C ASN A 76 -15.54 -0.17 -18.46
N ILE A 77 -14.86 -1.01 -19.24
CA ILE A 77 -14.23 -0.60 -20.49
C ILE A 77 -15.29 -0.56 -21.57
N ILE A 78 -15.48 0.62 -22.17
CA ILE A 78 -16.51 0.87 -23.20
C ILE A 78 -15.85 0.96 -24.55
N PHE A 79 -16.36 0.21 -25.53
CA PHE A 79 -15.95 0.24 -26.92
C PHE A 79 -17.18 0.10 -27.83
N THR A 80 -17.01 0.39 -29.12
CA THR A 80 -18.11 0.33 -30.08
C THR A 80 -17.89 -0.79 -31.08
N HIS A 81 -18.99 -1.44 -31.47
CA HIS A 81 -18.98 -2.45 -32.52
C HIS A 81 -20.26 -2.40 -33.33
N THR A 82 -20.20 -2.79 -34.59
CA THR A 82 -21.35 -2.85 -35.50
C THR A 82 -21.88 -4.27 -35.60
N PHE A 83 -23.18 -4.42 -35.39
CA PHE A 83 -23.87 -5.69 -35.50
C PHE A 83 -24.86 -5.69 -36.64
N HIS A 84 -24.97 -6.84 -37.32
CA HIS A 84 -26.06 -7.12 -38.26
C HIS A 84 -27.19 -7.78 -37.50
N ILE A 85 -28.39 -7.23 -37.62
CA ILE A 85 -29.56 -7.67 -36.86
C ILE A 85 -30.24 -8.82 -37.57
N VAL A 86 -30.59 -9.84 -36.81
CA VAL A 86 -31.28 -11.04 -37.30
C VAL A 86 -32.59 -11.29 -36.53
N GLU A 87 -33.49 -12.09 -37.11
CA GLU A 87 -34.70 -12.51 -36.46
C GLU A 87 -34.44 -13.33 -35.19
N ASN A 88 -35.41 -13.36 -34.26
CA ASN A 88 -35.29 -14.08 -33.00
C ASN A 88 -35.15 -15.60 -33.18
N ASN A 89 -35.68 -16.13 -34.24
CA ASN A 89 -35.60 -17.55 -34.60
C ASN A 89 -34.28 -17.95 -35.25
N PHE A 90 -33.35 -17.02 -35.44
CA PHE A 90 -32.02 -17.36 -35.94
C PHE A 90 -31.35 -18.44 -35.06
N PRO A 91 -30.80 -19.51 -35.68
CA PRO A 91 -30.46 -20.76 -34.97
C PRO A 91 -29.17 -20.70 -34.16
N ILE A 92 -29.02 -19.70 -33.32
CA ILE A 92 -28.01 -19.63 -32.26
C ILE A 92 -28.71 -19.58 -30.91
N TYR A 93 -28.11 -20.17 -29.89
CA TYR A 93 -28.69 -20.25 -28.54
C TYR A 93 -28.37 -19.02 -27.67
N THR A 94 -27.48 -18.13 -28.14
CA THR A 94 -27.11 -16.88 -27.49
C THR A 94 -27.88 -15.68 -28.05
N ASP A 95 -27.69 -14.50 -27.44
CA ASP A 95 -28.30 -13.26 -27.89
C ASP A 95 -27.65 -12.71 -29.17
N GLY A 96 -26.38 -13.09 -29.42
CA GLY A 96 -25.63 -12.72 -30.61
C GLY A 96 -24.42 -13.63 -30.85
N LEU A 97 -23.64 -13.24 -31.87
CA LEU A 97 -22.41 -13.90 -32.29
C LEU A 97 -21.38 -12.84 -32.63
N LEU A 98 -20.15 -13.01 -32.21
CA LEU A 98 -19.00 -12.20 -32.59
C LEU A 98 -18.23 -12.93 -33.69
N GLY A 99 -18.23 -12.33 -34.89
CA GLY A 99 -17.56 -12.86 -36.06
C GLY A 99 -16.12 -12.39 -36.24
N ARG A 100 -15.58 -12.69 -37.42
CA ARG A 100 -14.23 -12.33 -37.80
C ARG A 100 -14.02 -10.80 -37.87
N ASP A 101 -15.05 -10.04 -38.21
CA ASP A 101 -15.10 -8.58 -38.17
C ASP A 101 -14.71 -8.04 -36.77
N PHE A 102 -15.28 -8.60 -35.70
CA PHE A 102 -14.91 -8.27 -34.32
C PHE A 102 -13.50 -8.75 -33.98
N LEU A 103 -13.21 -10.03 -34.25
CA LEU A 103 -11.97 -10.67 -33.85
C LEU A 103 -10.74 -10.02 -34.49
N VAL A 104 -10.84 -9.63 -35.77
CA VAL A 104 -9.76 -8.97 -36.48
C VAL A 104 -9.63 -7.50 -36.08
N ASN A 105 -10.75 -6.77 -35.97
CA ASN A 105 -10.73 -5.35 -35.61
C ASN A 105 -10.08 -5.10 -34.25
N PHE A 106 -10.37 -5.94 -33.28
CA PHE A 106 -9.81 -5.84 -31.93
C PHE A 106 -8.54 -6.68 -31.71
N LYS A 107 -8.05 -7.37 -32.76
CA LYS A 107 -6.87 -8.26 -32.69
C LYS A 107 -6.99 -9.27 -31.53
N CYS A 108 -8.15 -9.92 -31.45
CA CYS A 108 -8.45 -10.84 -30.38
C CYS A 108 -7.54 -12.08 -30.43
N THR A 109 -7.19 -12.58 -29.25
CA THR A 109 -6.55 -13.89 -29.05
C THR A 109 -7.36 -14.72 -28.07
N ILE A 110 -7.49 -16.02 -28.34
CA ILE A 110 -8.16 -16.94 -27.43
C ILE A 110 -7.09 -17.70 -26.65
N ASP A 111 -7.10 -17.55 -25.34
CA ASP A 111 -6.30 -18.32 -24.42
C ASP A 111 -7.10 -19.56 -23.98
N TYR A 112 -6.73 -20.72 -24.51
CA TYR A 112 -7.40 -21.99 -24.18
C TYR A 112 -6.94 -22.59 -22.86
N GLU A 113 -5.83 -22.10 -22.27
CA GLU A 113 -5.38 -22.54 -20.96
C GLU A 113 -6.25 -21.92 -19.85
N TYR A 114 -6.55 -20.63 -19.99
CA TYR A 114 -7.35 -19.87 -19.01
C TYR A 114 -8.79 -19.60 -19.45
N TRP A 115 -9.16 -20.05 -20.64
CA TRP A 115 -10.47 -19.80 -21.25
C TRP A 115 -10.85 -18.32 -21.29
N LEU A 116 -9.97 -17.54 -21.87
CA LEU A 116 -10.10 -16.08 -21.99
C LEU A 116 -10.09 -15.65 -23.46
N LEU A 117 -10.96 -14.69 -23.80
CA LEU A 117 -10.82 -13.88 -25.00
C LEU A 117 -10.07 -12.60 -24.63
N ASN A 118 -8.86 -12.44 -25.14
CA ASN A 118 -8.01 -11.30 -24.87
C ASN A 118 -7.95 -10.36 -26.07
N PHE A 119 -8.04 -9.05 -25.83
CA PHE A 119 -7.80 -8.01 -26.85
C PHE A 119 -7.34 -6.71 -26.22
N ASN A 120 -6.79 -5.81 -27.04
CA ASN A 120 -6.39 -4.49 -26.59
C ASN A 120 -7.30 -3.42 -27.21
N TYR A 121 -7.80 -2.52 -26.38
CA TYR A 121 -8.57 -1.37 -26.82
C TYR A 121 -7.96 -0.09 -26.29
N GLN A 122 -7.51 0.82 -27.18
CA GLN A 122 -6.72 1.99 -26.80
C GLN A 122 -5.49 1.57 -25.97
N ASN A 123 -5.41 1.98 -24.71
CA ASN A 123 -4.31 1.64 -23.79
C ASN A 123 -4.69 0.57 -22.76
N PHE A 124 -5.84 -0.11 -22.93
CA PHE A 124 -6.35 -1.11 -21.99
C PHE A 124 -6.21 -2.51 -22.58
N SER A 125 -5.69 -3.43 -21.78
CA SER A 125 -5.78 -4.87 -22.06
C SER A 125 -7.08 -5.41 -21.47
N VAL A 126 -7.88 -6.02 -22.30
CA VAL A 126 -9.19 -6.59 -21.95
C VAL A 126 -9.09 -8.10 -22.00
N SER A 127 -9.51 -8.79 -20.95
CA SER A 127 -9.62 -10.24 -20.88
C SER A 127 -11.04 -10.60 -20.49
N LEU A 128 -11.77 -11.25 -21.37
CA LEU A 128 -13.17 -11.67 -21.16
C LEU A 128 -13.21 -13.17 -20.93
N PRO A 129 -13.85 -13.67 -19.85
CA PRO A 129 -14.02 -15.09 -19.63
C PRO A 129 -14.92 -15.72 -20.69
N ILE A 130 -14.52 -16.87 -21.23
CA ILE A 130 -15.31 -17.69 -22.14
C ILE A 130 -16.08 -18.71 -21.30
N GLU A 131 -17.41 -18.66 -21.38
CA GLU A 131 -18.33 -19.50 -20.63
C GLU A 131 -18.89 -20.64 -21.50
N SER A 132 -19.40 -21.70 -20.87
CA SER A 132 -19.96 -22.87 -21.56
C SER A 132 -21.39 -23.14 -21.12
N HIS A 133 -22.28 -23.44 -22.09
CA HIS A 133 -23.66 -23.87 -21.85
C HIS A 133 -23.79 -25.33 -21.41
N LEU A 134 -22.73 -26.15 -21.56
CA LEU A 134 -22.79 -27.53 -21.12
C LEU A 134 -22.79 -27.59 -19.61
N GLU A 135 -23.98 -27.83 -19.09
CA GLU A 135 -24.28 -28.12 -17.69
C GLU A 135 -23.78 -27.05 -16.69
N LYS A 136 -24.57 -26.69 -15.73
CA LYS A 136 -24.37 -25.82 -14.55
C LYS A 136 -23.04 -25.98 -13.81
N ALA A 137 -21.96 -26.25 -14.52
CA ALA A 137 -20.64 -26.60 -13.99
C ALA A 137 -19.64 -25.48 -14.27
N ILE A 138 -18.99 -25.01 -13.22
CA ILE A 138 -17.89 -24.03 -13.27
C ILE A 138 -16.58 -24.81 -13.35
N VAL A 139 -15.82 -24.62 -14.43
CA VAL A 139 -14.49 -25.21 -14.59
C VAL A 139 -13.46 -24.36 -13.88
N LEU A 140 -12.74 -24.94 -12.93
CA LEU A 140 -11.69 -24.30 -12.17
C LEU A 140 -10.34 -24.95 -12.51
N PRO A 141 -9.47 -24.32 -13.32
CA PRO A 141 -8.15 -24.86 -13.63
C PRO A 141 -7.31 -25.12 -12.38
N ALA A 142 -6.35 -26.02 -12.47
CA ALA A 142 -5.44 -26.30 -11.38
C ALA A 142 -4.64 -25.04 -10.95
N ARG A 143 -4.48 -24.80 -9.64
CA ARG A 143 -3.71 -23.69 -9.08
C ARG A 143 -4.09 -22.33 -9.66
N SER A 144 -5.37 -22.10 -9.84
CA SER A 144 -5.91 -20.88 -10.48
C SER A 144 -6.78 -20.06 -9.55
N GLU A 145 -6.82 -18.78 -9.84
CA GLU A 145 -7.78 -17.83 -9.31
C GLU A 145 -8.58 -17.28 -10.49
N ILE A 146 -9.89 -17.48 -10.47
CA ILE A 146 -10.76 -17.07 -11.56
C ILE A 146 -12.03 -16.40 -11.05
N ILE A 147 -12.59 -15.53 -11.88
CA ILE A 147 -13.88 -14.89 -11.64
C ILE A 147 -14.88 -15.52 -12.61
N ARG A 148 -16.03 -15.95 -12.11
CA ARG A 148 -17.09 -16.57 -12.90
C ARG A 148 -18.47 -16.08 -12.49
N ILE A 149 -19.39 -16.07 -13.45
CA ILE A 149 -20.81 -15.95 -13.20
C ILE A 149 -21.35 -17.33 -12.83
N ILE A 150 -22.18 -17.41 -11.79
CA ILE A 150 -22.88 -18.65 -11.47
C ILE A 150 -24.18 -18.67 -12.24
N PRO A 151 -24.43 -19.69 -13.09
CA PRO A 151 -25.65 -19.80 -13.82
C PRO A 151 -26.90 -19.82 -12.90
N ASN A 152 -27.91 -19.03 -13.23
CA ASN A 152 -29.16 -18.89 -12.47
C ASN A 152 -29.01 -18.32 -11.04
N PHE A 153 -27.85 -17.77 -10.70
CA PHE A 153 -27.66 -17.07 -9.44
C PHE A 153 -28.06 -15.60 -9.61
N THR A 154 -29.04 -15.17 -8.84
CA THR A 154 -29.50 -13.78 -8.80
C THR A 154 -29.65 -13.35 -7.36
N VAL A 155 -29.30 -12.11 -7.07
CA VAL A 155 -29.52 -11.47 -5.77
C VAL A 155 -30.60 -10.38 -5.95
N LYS A 156 -31.46 -10.24 -4.95
CA LYS A 156 -32.53 -9.20 -4.97
C LYS A 156 -32.00 -7.83 -4.61
N GLU A 157 -30.95 -7.80 -3.81
CA GLU A 157 -30.25 -6.61 -3.32
C GLU A 157 -28.75 -6.87 -3.31
N ASP A 158 -27.96 -5.82 -3.22
CA ASP A 158 -26.51 -5.94 -3.12
C ASP A 158 -26.15 -6.79 -1.90
N SER A 159 -25.38 -7.83 -2.13
CA SER A 159 -25.09 -8.87 -1.14
C SER A 159 -23.60 -9.22 -1.15
N VAL A 160 -23.10 -9.74 -0.05
CA VAL A 160 -21.76 -10.29 0.06
C VAL A 160 -21.82 -11.80 -0.06
N VAL A 161 -21.06 -12.38 -1.01
CA VAL A 161 -20.76 -13.81 -1.00
C VAL A 161 -19.75 -14.07 0.08
N VAL A 162 -20.14 -14.86 1.08
CA VAL A 162 -19.26 -15.19 2.21
C VAL A 162 -18.17 -16.13 1.77
N ALA A 163 -16.91 -15.83 2.16
CA ALA A 163 -15.77 -16.71 1.89
C ALA A 163 -16.02 -18.09 2.52
N GLN A 164 -15.92 -19.14 1.71
CA GLN A 164 -16.09 -20.52 2.16
C GLN A 164 -15.27 -21.49 1.32
N GLU A 165 -14.90 -22.60 1.92
CA GLU A 165 -14.39 -23.75 1.18
C GLU A 165 -15.59 -24.50 0.57
N VAL A 166 -15.60 -24.59 -0.75
CA VAL A 166 -16.71 -25.18 -1.52
C VAL A 166 -16.53 -26.70 -1.66
N GLN A 167 -15.29 -27.10 -1.86
CA GLN A 167 -14.80 -28.50 -1.89
C GLN A 167 -13.35 -28.49 -1.39
N PRO A 168 -12.76 -29.62 -0.99
CA PRO A 168 -11.38 -29.65 -0.52
C PRO A 168 -10.38 -28.97 -1.48
N GLY A 169 -9.82 -27.85 -1.04
CA GLY A 169 -8.88 -27.02 -1.80
C GLY A 169 -9.52 -26.11 -2.84
N ILE A 170 -10.85 -25.93 -2.83
CA ILE A 170 -11.58 -24.99 -3.67
C ILE A 170 -12.31 -23.99 -2.79
N PHE A 171 -12.00 -22.72 -2.96
CA PHE A 171 -12.57 -21.64 -2.18
C PHE A 171 -13.33 -20.66 -3.06
N CYS A 172 -14.43 -20.10 -2.56
CA CYS A 172 -14.94 -18.85 -3.07
C CYS A 172 -14.58 -17.72 -2.11
N GLY A 173 -14.17 -16.57 -2.68
CA GLY A 173 -13.73 -15.41 -1.90
C GLY A 173 -14.88 -14.47 -1.53
N ASN A 174 -14.67 -13.62 -0.52
CA ASN A 174 -15.58 -12.51 -0.23
C ASN A 174 -15.71 -11.63 -1.47
N THR A 175 -16.90 -11.53 -2.01
CA THR A 175 -17.19 -10.75 -3.22
C THR A 175 -18.54 -10.05 -3.04
N ILE A 176 -18.59 -8.75 -3.32
CA ILE A 176 -19.87 -8.04 -3.39
C ILE A 176 -20.52 -8.38 -4.73
N VAL A 177 -21.74 -8.86 -4.69
CA VAL A 177 -22.56 -9.20 -5.86
C VAL A 177 -23.80 -8.32 -5.87
N SER A 178 -24.18 -7.86 -7.05
CA SER A 178 -25.41 -7.12 -7.30
C SER A 178 -26.23 -7.80 -8.40
N SER A 179 -27.48 -7.37 -8.57
CA SER A 179 -28.33 -7.85 -9.67
C SER A 179 -27.69 -7.63 -11.05
N ASN A 180 -26.85 -6.62 -11.19
CA ASN A 180 -26.14 -6.27 -12.43
C ASN A 180 -24.71 -6.83 -12.50
N SER A 181 -24.18 -7.40 -11.41
CA SER A 181 -22.81 -7.89 -11.33
C SER A 181 -22.73 -9.17 -10.49
N PRO A 182 -23.21 -10.31 -11.00
CA PRO A 182 -23.24 -11.59 -10.28
C PRO A 182 -21.92 -12.36 -10.39
N TYR A 183 -20.79 -11.66 -10.40
CA TYR A 183 -19.47 -12.27 -10.54
C TYR A 183 -18.93 -12.73 -9.19
N ILE A 184 -18.45 -13.97 -9.13
CA ILE A 184 -17.87 -14.57 -7.94
C ILE A 184 -16.46 -15.03 -8.23
N LYS A 185 -15.58 -14.78 -7.27
CA LYS A 185 -14.19 -15.18 -7.32
C LYS A 185 -14.01 -16.57 -6.73
N PHE A 186 -13.35 -17.45 -7.49
CA PHE A 186 -12.97 -18.79 -7.06
C PHE A 186 -11.46 -18.96 -7.05
N ILE A 187 -10.99 -19.76 -6.11
CA ILE A 187 -9.56 -20.11 -5.96
C ILE A 187 -9.46 -21.64 -5.91
N ASN A 188 -8.72 -22.20 -6.83
CA ASN A 188 -8.38 -23.62 -6.83
C ASN A 188 -6.91 -23.77 -6.43
N VAL A 189 -6.63 -24.24 -5.21
CA VAL A 189 -5.27 -24.49 -4.72
C VAL A 189 -4.78 -25.91 -5.02
N THR A 190 -5.62 -26.75 -5.63
CA THR A 190 -5.26 -28.13 -5.97
C THR A 190 -4.41 -28.20 -7.24
N ASN A 191 -3.74 -29.33 -7.45
CA ASN A 191 -2.96 -29.60 -8.66
C ASN A 191 -3.80 -30.18 -9.80
N LYS A 192 -5.14 -30.15 -9.67
CA LYS A 192 -6.07 -30.73 -10.64
C LYS A 192 -7.12 -29.70 -11.04
N GLN A 193 -7.56 -29.79 -12.28
CA GLN A 193 -8.76 -29.10 -12.72
C GLN A 193 -9.97 -29.66 -11.97
N VAL A 194 -10.83 -28.77 -11.47
CA VAL A 194 -12.04 -29.15 -10.72
C VAL A 194 -13.27 -28.61 -11.43
N LEU A 195 -14.32 -29.42 -11.47
CA LEU A 195 -15.63 -29.08 -12.02
C LEU A 195 -16.61 -28.88 -10.85
N LEU A 196 -17.06 -27.64 -10.65
CA LEU A 196 -18.11 -27.34 -9.66
C LEU A 196 -19.48 -27.44 -10.33
N GLN A 197 -20.28 -28.38 -9.89
CA GLN A 197 -21.67 -28.57 -10.35
C GLN A 197 -22.66 -28.11 -9.29
N ASN A 198 -23.74 -27.46 -9.71
CA ASN A 198 -24.84 -27.04 -8.83
C ASN A 198 -24.43 -26.26 -7.57
N PHE A 199 -23.39 -25.43 -7.69
CA PHE A 199 -22.94 -24.60 -6.57
C PHE A 199 -23.87 -23.39 -6.38
N THR A 200 -24.37 -23.21 -5.16
CA THR A 200 -25.09 -21.99 -4.75
C THR A 200 -24.31 -21.31 -3.64
N PRO A 201 -23.81 -20.08 -3.84
CA PRO A 201 -23.05 -19.38 -2.83
C PRO A 201 -23.93 -18.97 -1.66
N LYS A 202 -23.37 -18.97 -0.45
CA LYS A 202 -23.99 -18.30 0.69
C LYS A 202 -23.82 -16.79 0.53
N THR A 203 -24.94 -16.09 0.58
CA THR A 203 -24.95 -14.62 0.53
C THR A 203 -25.57 -14.05 1.80
N GLU A 204 -25.04 -12.92 2.22
CA GLU A 204 -25.60 -12.11 3.29
C GLU A 204 -25.86 -10.71 2.72
N PRO A 205 -26.97 -10.06 3.11
CA PRO A 205 -27.28 -8.70 2.65
C PRO A 205 -26.11 -7.75 2.94
N LEU A 206 -25.77 -6.89 1.99
CA LEU A 206 -24.69 -5.90 2.19
C LEU A 206 -25.02 -4.95 3.34
N SER A 207 -26.30 -4.77 3.65
CA SER A 207 -26.80 -4.01 4.82
C SER A 207 -26.34 -4.56 6.16
N ASP A 208 -26.12 -5.88 6.26
CA ASP A 208 -25.68 -6.56 7.49
C ASP A 208 -24.16 -6.41 7.68
N TYR A 209 -23.45 -6.18 6.60
CA TYR A 209 -22.08 -5.69 6.64
C TYR A 209 -22.14 -4.18 6.85
N VAL A 210 -22.18 -3.80 8.13
CA VAL A 210 -21.84 -2.44 8.47
C VAL A 210 -20.54 -2.17 7.74
N TYR A 211 -20.58 -1.30 6.73
CA TYR A 211 -19.41 -0.53 6.37
C TYR A 211 -18.94 0.02 7.69
N ILE A 212 -17.93 -0.61 8.23
CA ILE A 212 -17.13 0.04 9.24
C ILE A 212 -16.33 1.09 8.48
N ASN A 213 -17.01 2.09 7.91
CA ASN A 213 -16.67 3.43 8.23
C ASN A 213 -16.88 3.50 9.75
N LYS A 214 -15.96 2.85 10.45
CA LYS A 214 -15.51 3.42 11.68
C LYS A 214 -14.79 4.69 11.21
N GLN A 215 -15.56 5.72 10.90
CA GLN A 215 -15.42 6.82 11.82
C GLN A 215 -15.39 6.12 13.18
N LYS A 216 -14.17 5.83 13.67
CA LYS A 216 -13.98 5.90 15.10
C LYS A 216 -14.76 7.15 15.39
N THR A 217 -15.96 7.01 15.97
CA THR A 217 -16.43 8.02 16.86
C THR A 217 -15.22 8.14 17.78
N SER A 218 -14.31 9.04 17.43
CA SER A 218 -13.45 9.65 18.40
C SER A 218 -14.48 9.97 19.46
N LYS A 219 -14.48 9.20 20.57
CA LYS A 219 -15.14 9.65 21.78
C LYS A 219 -14.74 11.09 21.77
N ASN A 220 -15.68 12.02 21.66
CA ASN A 220 -15.38 13.44 21.71
C ASN A 220 -14.72 13.66 23.07
N ILE A 221 -13.43 13.30 23.13
CA ILE A 221 -12.57 13.55 24.28
C ILE A 221 -12.58 15.06 24.34
N SER A 222 -13.06 15.61 25.44
CA SER A 222 -13.09 17.06 25.56
C SER A 222 -11.66 17.55 25.34
N ARG A 223 -11.51 18.75 24.76
CA ARG A 223 -10.18 19.34 24.55
C ARG A 223 -9.37 19.37 25.87
N ASN A 224 -10.03 19.51 26.99
CA ASN A 224 -9.40 19.48 28.31
C ASN A 224 -8.87 18.09 28.65
N ASP A 225 -9.67 17.03 28.46
CA ASP A 225 -9.22 15.66 28.73
C ASP A 225 -8.06 15.23 27.81
N ARG A 226 -8.08 15.68 26.54
CA ARG A 226 -6.97 15.45 25.62
C ARG A 226 -5.70 16.15 26.09
N LEU A 227 -5.84 17.40 26.56
CA LEU A 227 -4.72 18.19 27.09
C LEU A 227 -4.13 17.56 28.34
N ASP A 228 -4.96 17.07 29.25
CA ASP A 228 -4.51 16.42 30.47
C ASP A 228 -3.74 15.13 30.14
N ARG A 229 -4.25 14.28 29.24
CA ARG A 229 -3.53 13.12 28.72
C ARG A 229 -2.19 13.50 28.07
N LEU A 230 -2.17 14.58 27.31
CA LEU A 230 -0.95 15.06 26.67
C LEU A 230 0.10 15.51 27.70
N LEU A 231 -0.33 16.21 28.75
CA LEU A 231 0.55 16.64 29.84
C LEU A 231 1.11 15.47 30.64
N ASP A 232 0.34 14.39 30.81
CA ASP A 232 0.77 13.15 31.44
C ASP A 232 1.79 12.41 30.55
N GLU A 233 1.52 12.27 29.26
CA GLU A 233 2.47 11.64 28.30
C GLU A 233 3.81 12.39 28.23
N VAL A 234 3.78 13.72 28.25
CA VAL A 234 4.99 14.58 28.28
C VAL A 234 5.72 14.49 29.63
N LYS A 235 5.12 13.88 30.66
CA LYS A 235 5.67 13.77 32.01
C LYS A 235 6.10 15.14 32.58
N VAL A 236 5.22 16.13 32.47
CA VAL A 236 5.49 17.51 32.90
C VAL A 236 5.92 17.60 34.36
N ASN A 237 5.46 16.69 35.20
CA ASN A 237 5.82 16.65 36.61
C ASN A 237 7.29 16.30 36.87
N ASP A 238 7.95 15.61 35.93
CA ASP A 238 9.37 15.24 36.00
C ASP A 238 10.31 16.38 35.52
N ILE A 239 9.73 17.49 35.04
CA ILE A 239 10.47 18.67 34.58
C ILE A 239 10.85 19.54 35.78
N PRO A 240 12.04 20.19 35.76
CA PRO A 240 12.41 21.12 36.82
C PRO A 240 11.36 22.19 37.08
N SER A 241 11.12 22.53 38.35
CA SER A 241 10.01 23.39 38.78
C SER A 241 9.98 24.74 38.07
N PHE A 242 11.16 25.31 37.78
CA PHE A 242 11.29 26.61 37.11
C PHE A 242 10.75 26.60 35.66
N ALA A 243 10.76 25.45 34.99
CA ALA A 243 10.34 25.33 33.59
C ALA A 243 8.90 24.80 33.42
N ARG A 244 8.28 24.21 34.47
CA ARG A 244 6.96 23.56 34.39
C ARG A 244 5.86 24.49 33.87
N LYS A 245 5.82 25.74 34.37
CA LYS A 245 4.82 26.73 33.97
C LYS A 245 4.96 27.09 32.50
N ASN A 246 6.18 27.34 32.05
CA ASN A 246 6.47 27.70 30.67
C ASN A 246 6.13 26.54 29.72
N LEU A 247 6.52 25.30 30.08
CA LEU A 247 6.20 24.13 29.27
C LEU A 247 4.68 23.90 29.16
N ARG A 248 3.94 23.98 30.29
CA ARG A 248 2.48 23.85 30.25
C ARG A 248 1.80 24.88 29.32
N ASN A 249 2.28 26.12 29.32
CA ASN A 249 1.76 27.17 28.47
C ASN A 249 2.07 26.88 26.99
N ILE A 250 3.28 26.45 26.67
CA ILE A 250 3.69 26.10 25.31
C ILE A 250 2.86 24.91 24.81
N ILE A 251 2.71 23.83 25.60
CA ILE A 251 1.91 22.67 25.21
C ILE A 251 0.44 23.06 24.99
N LYS A 252 -0.14 23.91 25.83
CA LYS A 252 -1.51 24.41 25.64
C LYS A 252 -1.69 25.21 24.35
N GLN A 253 -0.66 25.96 23.97
CA GLN A 253 -0.66 26.74 22.74
C GLN A 253 -0.47 25.89 21.49
N PHE A 254 0.28 24.79 21.60
CA PHE A 254 0.69 23.93 20.50
C PHE A 254 0.22 22.48 20.66
N ASP A 255 -0.93 22.24 21.30
CA ASP A 255 -1.46 20.90 21.54
C ASP A 255 -1.69 20.10 20.24
N ASP A 256 -1.96 20.80 19.15
CA ASP A 256 -2.22 20.23 17.82
C ASP A 256 -1.00 19.65 17.11
N ILE A 257 0.24 19.99 17.50
CA ILE A 257 1.43 19.38 16.90
C ILE A 257 1.80 18.04 17.52
N PHE A 258 1.16 17.63 18.62
CA PHE A 258 1.39 16.34 19.25
C PHE A 258 0.36 15.32 18.77
N CYS A 259 0.81 14.09 18.56
CA CYS A 259 -0.03 12.95 18.21
C CYS A 259 0.00 11.92 19.34
N LEU A 260 -1.13 11.69 19.98
CA LEU A 260 -1.28 10.65 21.00
C LEU A 260 -1.29 9.26 20.33
N PRO A 261 -0.95 8.17 21.06
CA PRO A 261 -0.81 6.83 20.50
C PRO A 261 -2.06 6.25 19.82
N ASP A 262 -3.24 6.76 20.20
CA ASP A 262 -4.55 6.38 19.67
C ASP A 262 -5.10 7.35 18.61
N GLU A 263 -4.39 8.43 18.31
CA GLU A 263 -4.77 9.39 17.28
C GLU A 263 -4.21 9.00 15.92
N LYS A 264 -4.94 9.36 14.87
CA LYS A 264 -4.51 9.13 13.48
C LYS A 264 -3.39 10.11 13.12
N LEU A 265 -2.27 9.57 12.66
CA LEU A 265 -1.15 10.37 12.19
C LEU A 265 -1.51 11.06 10.87
N THR A 266 -1.27 12.36 10.78
CA THR A 266 -1.39 13.14 9.55
C THR A 266 -0.08 13.15 8.76
N THR A 267 -0.15 13.54 7.48
CA THR A 267 1.04 13.76 6.65
C THR A 267 1.40 15.24 6.58
N ASN A 268 2.66 15.52 6.27
CA ASN A 268 3.07 16.88 5.95
C ASN A 268 2.35 17.39 4.67
N ASN A 269 2.27 18.71 4.49
CA ASN A 269 1.50 19.37 3.44
C ASN A 269 2.34 20.00 2.32
N PHE A 270 3.67 19.80 2.32
CA PHE A 270 4.59 20.52 1.43
C PHE A 270 5.58 19.64 0.67
N TYR A 271 5.79 18.39 1.09
CA TYR A 271 6.80 17.51 0.50
C TYR A 271 6.20 16.12 0.22
N LYS A 272 6.41 15.63 -0.98
CA LYS A 272 6.09 14.25 -1.39
C LYS A 272 7.36 13.55 -1.86
N GLN A 273 7.47 12.26 -1.60
CA GLN A 273 8.61 11.47 -2.04
C GLN A 273 8.28 10.70 -3.32
N GLU A 274 9.12 10.86 -4.32
CA GLU A 274 9.14 10.02 -5.52
C GLU A 274 10.22 8.95 -5.40
N ILE A 275 9.94 7.75 -5.93
CA ILE A 275 10.89 6.65 -6.00
C ILE A 275 11.32 6.48 -7.46
N HIS A 276 12.59 6.71 -7.74
CA HIS A 276 13.16 6.52 -9.06
C HIS A 276 13.91 5.20 -9.12
N LEU A 277 13.63 4.40 -10.16
CA LEU A 277 14.26 3.10 -10.38
C LEU A 277 15.21 3.17 -11.58
N SER A 278 16.34 2.48 -11.47
CA SER A 278 17.28 2.29 -12.60
C SER A 278 16.68 1.42 -13.70
N ASP A 279 15.77 0.54 -13.34
CA ASP A 279 15.08 -0.41 -14.21
C ASP A 279 13.66 -0.64 -13.66
N ARG A 280 12.66 -0.56 -14.53
CA ARG A 280 11.23 -0.67 -14.19
C ARG A 280 10.70 -2.12 -14.22
N ASN A 281 11.55 -3.11 -14.49
CA ASN A 281 11.12 -4.50 -14.42
C ASN A 281 10.70 -4.85 -12.98
N PRO A 282 9.51 -5.44 -12.77
CA PRO A 282 9.01 -5.71 -11.44
C PRO A 282 9.96 -6.59 -10.62
N VAL A 283 10.13 -6.22 -9.36
CA VAL A 283 10.79 -7.06 -8.36
C VAL A 283 9.71 -7.86 -7.66
N TYR A 284 9.75 -9.17 -7.82
CA TYR A 284 8.83 -10.08 -7.14
C TYR A 284 9.60 -11.09 -6.29
N ILE A 285 9.43 -11.00 -4.99
CA ILE A 285 9.98 -11.95 -4.02
C ILE A 285 8.82 -12.55 -3.24
N PRO A 286 8.64 -13.88 -3.27
CA PRO A 286 7.58 -14.53 -2.50
C PRO A 286 7.81 -14.35 -1.00
N ASN A 287 6.70 -14.37 -0.24
CA ASN A 287 6.77 -14.26 1.21
C ASN A 287 7.57 -15.40 1.83
N TYR A 288 8.27 -15.08 2.91
CA TYR A 288 8.89 -16.07 3.77
C TYR A 288 7.82 -16.93 4.46
N LYS A 289 8.20 -18.16 4.82
CA LYS A 289 7.31 -19.05 5.54
C LYS A 289 7.07 -18.52 6.95
N ASN A 290 5.90 -17.96 7.20
CA ASN A 290 5.52 -17.46 8.53
C ASN A 290 5.08 -18.61 9.43
N ILE A 291 5.38 -18.50 10.72
CA ILE A 291 4.85 -19.41 11.74
C ILE A 291 3.37 -19.06 11.95
N HIS A 292 2.49 -20.03 11.99
CA HIS A 292 1.03 -19.84 12.08
C HIS A 292 0.61 -18.91 13.26
N SER A 293 1.35 -18.97 14.38
CA SER A 293 1.13 -18.10 15.55
C SER A 293 1.41 -16.62 15.34
N GLN A 294 2.04 -16.24 14.22
CA GLN A 294 2.35 -14.84 13.89
C GLN A 294 1.29 -14.19 12.98
N ASN A 295 0.38 -14.98 12.41
CA ASN A 295 -0.61 -14.48 11.46
C ASN A 295 -1.59 -13.49 12.08
N GLU A 296 -2.01 -13.72 13.33
CA GLU A 296 -2.91 -12.82 14.04
C GLU A 296 -2.27 -11.44 14.26
N GLU A 297 -1.01 -11.42 14.67
CA GLU A 297 -0.27 -10.17 14.87
C GLU A 297 -0.08 -9.41 13.54
N ILE A 298 0.24 -10.13 12.44
CA ILE A 298 0.31 -9.54 11.10
C ILE A 298 -1.02 -8.90 10.74
N GLN A 299 -2.15 -9.62 10.91
CA GLN A 299 -3.48 -9.10 10.60
C GLN A 299 -3.81 -7.84 11.40
N ASN A 300 -3.50 -7.84 12.71
CA ASN A 300 -3.75 -6.70 13.57
C ASN A 300 -2.93 -5.46 13.14
N GLN A 301 -1.64 -5.65 12.80
CA GLN A 301 -0.81 -4.55 12.33
C GLN A 301 -1.25 -4.04 10.96
N ILE A 302 -1.58 -4.92 10.01
CA ILE A 302 -2.11 -4.54 8.69
C ILE A 302 -3.41 -3.76 8.82
N LYS A 303 -4.35 -4.24 9.65
CA LYS A 303 -5.60 -3.54 9.90
C LYS A 303 -5.37 -2.13 10.44
N LYS A 304 -4.46 -2.00 11.42
CA LYS A 304 -4.09 -0.67 11.95
C LYS A 304 -3.49 0.23 10.87
N MET A 305 -2.60 -0.31 10.02
CA MET A 305 -1.96 0.47 8.95
C MET A 305 -2.97 0.91 7.88
N LEU A 306 -4.00 0.11 7.59
CA LEU A 306 -5.12 0.47 6.71
C LEU A 306 -5.98 1.57 7.35
N ASP A 307 -6.37 1.41 8.63
CA ASP A 307 -7.15 2.39 9.38
C ASP A 307 -6.42 3.76 9.46
N ASP A 308 -5.09 3.73 9.57
CA ASP A 308 -4.22 4.91 9.61
C ASP A 308 -3.86 5.44 8.20
N GLU A 309 -4.39 4.81 7.13
CA GLU A 309 -4.09 5.16 5.73
C GLU A 309 -2.58 5.19 5.42
N ILE A 310 -1.80 4.32 6.06
CA ILE A 310 -0.37 4.15 5.80
C ILE A 310 -0.16 3.26 4.58
N ILE A 311 -1.08 2.32 4.37
CA ILE A 311 -1.11 1.40 3.23
C ILE A 311 -2.48 1.40 2.57
N GLU A 312 -2.55 0.91 1.35
CA GLU A 312 -3.79 0.71 0.57
C GLU A 312 -3.74 -0.65 -0.14
N PRO A 313 -4.90 -1.25 -0.51
CA PRO A 313 -4.94 -2.44 -1.36
C PRO A 313 -4.24 -2.19 -2.69
N SER A 314 -3.54 -3.21 -3.22
CA SER A 314 -2.69 -3.07 -4.40
C SER A 314 -2.93 -4.18 -5.42
N ILE A 315 -2.79 -3.82 -6.71
CA ILE A 315 -2.72 -4.75 -7.84
C ILE A 315 -1.33 -4.71 -8.50
N SER A 316 -0.34 -4.19 -7.78
CA SER A 316 1.01 -4.01 -8.31
C SER A 316 1.69 -5.34 -8.65
N PRO A 317 2.45 -5.40 -9.77
CA PRO A 317 3.28 -6.57 -10.09
C PRO A 317 4.53 -6.69 -9.20
N TYR A 318 4.83 -5.67 -8.38
CA TYR A 318 5.93 -5.71 -7.42
C TYR A 318 5.50 -6.46 -6.16
N ASN A 319 6.43 -7.17 -5.54
CA ASN A 319 6.20 -7.80 -4.24
C ASN A 319 7.49 -7.92 -3.44
N SER A 320 7.46 -7.42 -2.20
CA SER A 320 8.52 -7.58 -1.21
C SER A 320 8.02 -8.41 -0.04
N PRO A 321 8.81 -9.35 0.48
CA PRO A 321 8.37 -10.20 1.58
C PRO A 321 8.31 -9.45 2.91
N ILE A 322 7.45 -9.93 3.80
CA ILE A 322 7.29 -9.38 5.15
C ILE A 322 7.99 -10.23 6.20
N LEU A 323 8.38 -9.60 7.29
CA LEU A 323 9.00 -10.21 8.46
C LEU A 323 8.42 -9.59 9.74
N LEU A 324 8.20 -10.42 10.77
CA LEU A 324 7.96 -9.95 12.12
C LEU A 324 9.27 -10.02 12.91
N VAL A 325 9.71 -8.87 13.40
CA VAL A 325 10.90 -8.76 14.25
C VAL A 325 10.50 -8.38 15.68
N PRO A 326 11.12 -8.97 16.71
CA PRO A 326 10.83 -8.59 18.08
C PRO A 326 11.26 -7.15 18.33
N LYS A 327 10.39 -6.38 19.00
CA LYS A 327 10.71 -5.04 19.48
C LYS A 327 11.33 -5.17 20.88
N LYS A 328 12.45 -4.51 21.12
CA LYS A 328 12.98 -4.39 22.50
C LYS A 328 11.89 -3.73 23.36
N SER A 329 11.44 -4.40 24.38
CA SER A 329 10.52 -3.85 25.38
C SER A 329 11.10 -4.10 26.76
N ASP A 330 10.98 -3.13 27.66
CA ASP A 330 11.46 -3.19 29.03
C ASP A 330 10.59 -4.11 29.91
N ASN A 331 9.46 -4.55 29.40
CA ASN A 331 8.52 -5.48 30.05
C ASN A 331 8.49 -6.82 29.30
N ASP A 332 8.30 -7.93 30.00
CA ASP A 332 8.27 -9.33 29.52
C ASP A 332 7.27 -9.63 28.37
N THR A 333 6.50 -8.64 27.92
CA THR A 333 5.57 -8.80 26.80
C THR A 333 6.30 -8.68 25.46
N LYS A 334 6.39 -9.78 24.71
CA LYS A 334 6.94 -9.81 23.35
C LYS A 334 6.11 -8.92 22.43
N LYS A 335 6.59 -7.72 22.13
CA LYS A 335 6.01 -6.85 21.11
C LYS A 335 6.69 -7.11 19.78
N TRP A 336 5.91 -7.17 18.71
CA TRP A 336 6.41 -7.41 17.36
C TRP A 336 6.30 -6.17 16.49
N ARG A 337 7.17 -6.07 15.50
CA ARG A 337 7.11 -5.05 14.44
C ARG A 337 7.07 -5.74 13.09
N LEU A 338 6.10 -5.41 12.27
CA LEU A 338 6.05 -5.80 10.87
C LEU A 338 7.09 -4.98 10.08
N VAL A 339 7.93 -5.67 9.34
CA VAL A 339 8.97 -5.07 8.49
C VAL A 339 8.84 -5.67 7.10
N VAL A 340 8.92 -4.81 6.08
CA VAL A 340 8.97 -5.24 4.68
C VAL A 340 10.43 -5.28 4.23
N ASP A 341 10.83 -6.38 3.61
CA ASP A 341 12.20 -6.56 3.13
C ASP A 341 12.39 -5.94 1.75
N PHE A 342 12.80 -4.69 1.72
CA PHE A 342 13.08 -3.96 0.49
C PHE A 342 14.49 -4.16 -0.07
N ARG A 343 15.29 -5.10 0.42
CA ARG A 343 16.70 -5.27 -0.02
C ARG A 343 16.83 -5.44 -1.54
N GLN A 344 15.94 -6.17 -2.19
CA GLN A 344 16.00 -6.35 -3.64
C GLN A 344 15.50 -5.12 -4.39
N LEU A 345 14.45 -4.47 -3.89
CA LEU A 345 13.98 -3.19 -4.44
C LEU A 345 15.09 -2.13 -4.32
N ASN A 346 15.75 -2.04 -3.17
CA ASN A 346 16.84 -1.10 -2.92
C ASN A 346 18.02 -1.22 -3.91
N LYS A 347 18.23 -2.38 -4.52
CA LYS A 347 19.24 -2.54 -5.58
C LYS A 347 18.88 -1.80 -6.86
N LYS A 348 17.58 -1.56 -7.08
CA LYS A 348 17.06 -0.85 -8.25
C LYS A 348 16.73 0.61 -7.97
N VAL A 349 16.51 0.98 -6.71
CA VAL A 349 16.22 2.37 -6.31
C VAL A 349 17.48 3.21 -6.54
N LEU A 350 17.32 4.30 -7.30
CA LEU A 350 18.37 5.28 -7.49
C LEU A 350 18.63 6.00 -6.15
N ALA A 351 19.87 5.92 -5.68
CA ALA A 351 20.25 6.49 -4.38
C ALA A 351 20.03 8.01 -4.36
N ASP A 352 19.33 8.49 -3.36
CA ASP A 352 19.30 9.91 -3.02
C ASP A 352 20.64 10.31 -2.37
N LYS A 353 21.35 11.22 -2.99
CA LYS A 353 22.66 11.73 -2.51
C LYS A 353 22.52 13.01 -1.70
N PHE A 354 21.35 13.28 -1.12
CA PHE A 354 21.21 14.45 -0.26
C PHE A 354 22.18 14.38 0.93
N PRO A 355 23.00 15.42 1.17
CA PRO A 355 24.04 15.35 2.20
C PRO A 355 23.42 15.31 3.60
N LEU A 356 23.84 14.35 4.40
CA LEU A 356 23.57 14.35 5.84
C LEU A 356 24.53 15.32 6.55
N PRO A 357 24.08 16.06 7.56
CA PRO A 357 24.95 16.92 8.35
C PRO A 357 26.08 16.10 9.02
N ARG A 358 27.23 16.69 9.19
CA ARG A 358 28.34 16.05 9.93
C ARG A 358 28.04 16.10 11.43
N ILE A 359 28.03 14.93 12.05
CA ILE A 359 27.76 14.80 13.50
C ILE A 359 28.71 15.65 14.32
N ASP A 360 30.02 15.64 13.98
CA ASP A 360 31.02 16.44 14.69
C ASP A 360 30.69 17.94 14.67
N THR A 361 30.26 18.45 13.51
CA THR A 361 29.91 19.88 13.37
C THR A 361 28.69 20.24 14.23
N ILE A 362 27.69 19.35 14.31
CA ILE A 362 26.53 19.54 15.19
C ILE A 362 26.99 19.58 16.66
N LEU A 363 27.78 18.59 17.07
CA LEU A 363 28.21 18.45 18.43
C LEU A 363 29.05 19.66 18.89
N ASP A 364 30.00 20.13 18.07
CA ASP A 364 30.85 21.29 18.40
C ASP A 364 30.03 22.57 18.65
N GLN A 365 28.89 22.72 17.99
CA GLN A 365 27.98 23.86 18.17
C GLN A 365 27.08 23.72 19.40
N LEU A 366 26.73 22.48 19.80
CA LEU A 366 25.88 22.20 20.94
C LEU A 366 26.54 22.53 22.30
N GLY A 367 27.85 22.46 22.40
CA GLY A 367 28.60 22.67 23.65
C GLY A 367 28.50 24.08 24.29
N ARG A 368 27.81 25.03 23.63
CA ARG A 368 27.58 26.39 24.15
C ARG A 368 26.20 26.57 24.80
N ALA A 369 25.34 25.60 24.72
CA ALA A 369 23.99 25.67 25.25
C ALA A 369 23.90 25.18 26.69
N LYS A 370 22.95 25.72 27.47
CA LYS A 370 22.68 25.31 28.85
C LYS A 370 21.37 24.49 29.01
N TYR A 371 20.46 24.73 28.12
CA TYR A 371 19.14 24.05 28.13
C TYR A 371 18.91 23.36 26.80
N PHE A 372 18.40 22.15 26.89
CA PHE A 372 18.18 21.27 25.76
C PHE A 372 16.75 20.71 25.79
N THR A 373 16.16 20.57 24.62
CA THR A 373 14.92 19.81 24.42
C THR A 373 15.13 18.89 23.25
N THR A 374 14.97 17.59 23.45
CA THR A 374 14.96 16.61 22.35
C THR A 374 13.53 16.34 21.94
N LEU A 375 13.26 16.37 20.63
CA LEU A 375 11.96 16.13 20.05
C LEU A 375 12.04 14.92 19.12
N ASP A 376 11.08 14.00 19.26
CA ASP A 376 10.92 12.80 18.41
C ASP A 376 9.65 12.95 17.57
N LEU A 377 9.76 12.79 16.26
CA LEU A 377 8.61 12.83 15.37
C LEU A 377 7.83 11.52 15.41
N MET A 378 6.51 11.61 15.51
CA MET A 378 5.64 10.42 15.54
C MET A 378 5.73 9.66 14.21
N ALA A 379 6.40 8.48 14.21
CA ALA A 379 6.64 7.68 13.02
C ALA A 379 7.10 8.52 11.81
N GLY A 380 8.19 9.27 11.97
CA GLY A 380 8.62 10.37 11.09
C GLY A 380 8.51 10.09 9.60
N PHE A 381 8.99 8.92 9.10
CA PHE A 381 8.90 8.56 7.69
C PHE A 381 7.45 8.48 7.19
N HIS A 382 6.53 7.98 8.00
CA HIS A 382 5.11 7.91 7.64
C HIS A 382 4.42 9.28 7.58
N GLN A 383 5.09 10.36 7.96
CA GLN A 383 4.57 11.71 7.74
C GLN A 383 4.87 12.24 6.33
N ILE A 384 5.64 11.52 5.53
CA ILE A 384 5.94 11.86 4.14
C ILE A 384 5.04 11.04 3.22
N PRO A 385 4.10 11.65 2.47
CA PRO A 385 3.33 10.95 1.46
C PRO A 385 4.23 10.51 0.29
N LEU A 386 3.96 9.33 -0.25
CA LEU A 386 4.53 8.90 -1.53
C LEU A 386 3.72 9.46 -2.68
N ASP A 387 4.42 9.82 -3.75
CA ASP A 387 3.78 10.10 -5.01
C ASP A 387 2.99 8.88 -5.53
N SER A 388 1.85 9.11 -6.18
CA SER A 388 0.92 8.06 -6.62
C SER A 388 1.59 6.99 -7.49
N GLU A 389 2.44 7.42 -8.45
CA GLU A 389 3.14 6.51 -9.33
C GLU A 389 4.22 5.68 -8.62
N SER A 390 4.74 6.17 -7.50
CA SER A 390 5.77 5.52 -6.71
C SER A 390 5.24 4.45 -5.76
N ARG A 391 3.97 4.53 -5.36
CA ARG A 391 3.36 3.61 -4.39
C ARG A 391 3.47 2.16 -4.80
N LYS A 392 3.23 1.86 -6.08
CA LYS A 392 3.28 0.50 -6.65
C LYS A 392 4.60 -0.23 -6.42
N TYR A 393 5.73 0.50 -6.30
CA TYR A 393 7.04 -0.11 -6.07
C TYR A 393 7.17 -0.69 -4.66
N THR A 394 6.41 -0.15 -3.70
CA THR A 394 6.46 -0.54 -2.28
C THR A 394 5.54 -1.70 -1.95
N ALA A 395 5.01 -2.39 -2.95
CA ALA A 395 4.02 -3.43 -2.76
C ALA A 395 4.57 -4.65 -2.03
N PHE A 396 3.72 -5.25 -1.19
CA PHE A 396 4.02 -6.43 -0.41
C PHE A 396 2.75 -7.28 -0.19
N SER A 397 2.93 -8.59 -0.07
CA SER A 397 1.84 -9.53 0.18
C SER A 397 1.77 -9.93 1.64
N THR A 398 0.57 -10.25 2.11
CA THR A 398 0.28 -10.74 3.46
C THR A 398 -0.73 -11.88 3.36
N PRO A 399 -0.99 -12.65 4.43
CA PRO A 399 -2.04 -13.67 4.42
C PRO A 399 -3.44 -13.14 4.10
N ILE A 400 -3.69 -11.84 4.27
CA ILE A 400 -5.00 -11.20 4.07
C ILE A 400 -5.08 -10.33 2.81
N GLY A 401 -4.02 -10.24 2.02
CA GLY A 401 -4.05 -9.48 0.78
C GLY A 401 -2.72 -8.90 0.34
N HIS A 402 -2.76 -8.17 -0.75
CA HIS A 402 -1.65 -7.45 -1.34
C HIS A 402 -1.85 -5.96 -1.15
N PHE A 403 -0.82 -5.24 -0.68
CA PHE A 403 -0.89 -3.84 -0.28
C PHE A 403 0.33 -3.08 -0.78
N ASN A 404 0.20 -1.77 -0.92
CA ASN A 404 1.34 -0.86 -1.10
C ASN A 404 1.26 0.31 -0.11
N TYR A 405 2.40 0.95 0.13
CA TYR A 405 2.46 2.11 1.00
C TYR A 405 1.95 3.38 0.29
N THR A 406 1.17 4.17 1.00
CA THR A 406 0.77 5.53 0.61
C THR A 406 1.77 6.58 1.09
N ARG A 407 2.61 6.19 2.08
CA ARG A 407 3.58 7.02 2.77
C ARG A 407 4.96 6.37 2.71
N LEU A 408 6.01 7.14 2.91
CA LEU A 408 7.40 6.66 2.86
C LEU A 408 7.62 5.56 3.91
N PRO A 409 7.93 4.31 3.51
CA PRO A 409 8.12 3.21 4.45
C PRO A 409 9.53 3.21 5.06
N PHE A 410 9.65 2.53 6.18
CA PHE A 410 10.96 2.13 6.71
C PHE A 410 11.60 1.08 5.80
N GLY A 411 12.93 1.07 5.72
CA GLY A 411 13.69 0.05 5.00
C GLY A 411 14.06 0.39 3.56
N LEU A 412 13.53 1.47 2.98
CA LEU A 412 14.06 2.00 1.72
C LEU A 412 15.36 2.77 1.97
N ASN A 413 16.34 2.58 1.08
CA ASN A 413 17.66 3.22 1.17
C ASN A 413 17.62 4.75 1.01
N ILE A 414 16.57 5.28 0.38
CA ILE A 414 16.35 6.72 0.20
C ILE A 414 15.68 7.39 1.41
N SER A 415 15.03 6.62 2.30
CA SER A 415 14.20 7.19 3.37
C SER A 415 14.95 8.16 4.29
N PRO A 416 16.18 7.88 4.77
CA PRO A 416 16.90 8.81 5.62
C PRO A 416 17.23 10.14 4.93
N ASN A 417 17.71 10.09 3.68
CA ASN A 417 18.09 11.29 2.92
C ASN A 417 16.88 12.14 2.54
N SER A 418 15.78 11.50 2.14
CA SER A 418 14.49 12.16 1.85
C SER A 418 13.94 12.85 3.08
N PHE A 419 14.01 12.19 4.23
CA PHE A 419 13.56 12.76 5.50
C PHE A 419 14.41 13.95 5.92
N GLN A 420 15.74 13.83 5.83
CA GLN A 420 16.64 14.95 6.12
C GLN A 420 16.37 16.14 5.20
N ARG A 421 16.12 15.90 3.91
CA ARG A 421 15.75 16.95 2.95
C ARG A 421 14.47 17.66 3.36
N MET A 422 13.43 16.90 3.69
CA MET A 422 12.15 17.43 4.18
C MET A 422 12.38 18.30 5.42
N MET A 423 13.13 17.79 6.39
CA MET A 423 13.41 18.52 7.63
C MET A 423 14.25 19.79 7.40
N ASN A 424 15.22 19.76 6.49
CA ASN A 424 16.00 20.95 6.14
C ASN A 424 15.13 22.04 5.52
N ILE A 425 14.13 21.66 4.69
CA ILE A 425 13.14 22.61 4.14
C ILE A 425 12.27 23.15 5.29
N ALA A 426 11.74 22.27 6.13
CA ALA A 426 10.84 22.65 7.22
C ALA A 426 11.52 23.60 8.22
N MET A 427 12.79 23.39 8.54
CA MET A 427 13.52 24.12 9.56
C MET A 427 14.51 25.17 9.01
N ALA A 428 14.35 25.53 7.73
CA ALA A 428 15.17 26.57 7.11
C ALA A 428 15.09 27.89 7.90
N GLY A 429 16.26 28.49 8.23
CA GLY A 429 16.38 29.70 9.01
C GLY A 429 16.21 29.53 10.54
N LEU A 430 16.05 28.28 11.04
CA LEU A 430 16.08 27.97 12.46
C LEU A 430 17.36 27.20 12.86
N THR A 431 17.98 26.55 11.91
CA THR A 431 19.27 25.87 12.10
C THR A 431 20.42 26.79 11.63
N PRO A 432 21.53 26.90 12.36
CA PRO A 432 21.85 26.25 13.65
C PRO A 432 21.45 27.05 14.91
N GLU A 433 20.79 28.22 14.76
CA GLU A 433 20.59 29.16 15.88
C GLU A 433 19.65 28.63 16.97
N CYS A 434 18.56 27.94 16.57
CA CYS A 434 17.52 27.47 17.48
C CYS A 434 17.57 25.98 17.73
N ALA A 435 17.93 25.20 16.70
CA ALA A 435 17.84 23.74 16.75
C ALA A 435 18.87 23.08 15.81
N PHE A 436 19.16 21.81 16.07
CA PHE A 436 19.89 20.92 15.18
C PHE A 436 19.04 19.72 14.84
N ILE A 437 19.22 19.18 13.63
CA ILE A 437 18.44 18.09 13.09
C ILE A 437 19.37 17.08 12.46
N TYR A 438 19.20 15.83 12.87
CA TYR A 438 19.86 14.71 12.24
C TYR A 438 18.85 13.57 12.04
N ILE A 439 18.33 13.44 10.82
CA ILE A 439 17.25 12.53 10.47
C ILE A 439 16.04 12.76 11.39
N ASP A 440 15.67 11.78 12.22
CA ASP A 440 14.51 11.82 13.13
C ASP A 440 14.78 12.60 14.43
N ASP A 441 16.03 12.84 14.76
CA ASP A 441 16.46 13.45 16.02
C ASP A 441 16.55 14.98 15.89
N ILE A 442 15.71 15.69 16.61
CA ILE A 442 15.71 17.16 16.70
C ILE A 442 16.15 17.56 18.11
N VAL A 443 17.12 18.46 18.22
CA VAL A 443 17.50 19.07 19.50
C VAL A 443 17.34 20.58 19.41
N VAL A 444 16.51 21.15 20.29
CA VAL A 444 16.35 22.59 20.47
C VAL A 444 17.27 23.04 21.60
N ILE A 445 17.91 24.18 21.44
CA ILE A 445 18.91 24.68 22.35
C ILE A 445 18.57 26.06 22.93
N GLY A 446 19.17 26.41 24.07
CA GLY A 446 19.07 27.74 24.66
C GLY A 446 20.16 28.03 25.68
N CYS A 447 20.67 29.27 25.71
CA CYS A 447 21.64 29.73 26.70
C CYS A 447 20.99 30.22 28.01
N SER A 448 19.69 30.58 27.97
CA SER A 448 18.84 30.92 29.12
C SER A 448 17.47 30.29 28.96
N ILE A 449 16.65 30.27 30.00
CA ILE A 449 15.29 29.72 29.97
C ILE A 449 14.45 30.47 28.96
N ASP A 450 14.46 31.80 28.98
CA ASP A 450 13.65 32.61 28.07
C ASP A 450 14.08 32.45 26.61
N HIS A 451 15.40 32.38 26.37
CA HIS A 451 15.93 32.09 25.04
C HIS A 451 15.50 30.70 24.56
N HIS A 452 15.52 29.69 25.45
CA HIS A 452 15.09 28.33 25.11
C HIS A 452 13.58 28.27 24.81
N VAL A 453 12.75 28.95 25.62
CA VAL A 453 11.30 29.09 25.39
C VAL A 453 11.02 29.70 24.02
N ASN A 454 11.72 30.78 23.68
CA ASN A 454 11.57 31.45 22.38
C ASN A 454 11.95 30.52 21.22
N ASN A 455 13.10 29.83 21.33
CA ASN A 455 13.55 28.89 20.31
C ASN A 455 12.59 27.71 20.15
N LEU A 456 12.08 27.17 21.26
CA LEU A 456 11.11 26.08 21.24
C LEU A 456 9.79 26.53 20.58
N THR A 457 9.32 27.74 20.88
CA THR A 457 8.13 28.34 20.26
C THR A 457 8.31 28.45 18.75
N ARG A 458 9.44 29.00 18.28
CA ARG A 458 9.74 29.12 16.84
C ARG A 458 9.78 27.77 16.13
N VAL A 459 10.36 26.76 16.77
CA VAL A 459 10.38 25.39 16.23
C VAL A 459 8.97 24.81 16.18
N PHE A 460 8.15 24.99 17.20
CA PHE A 460 6.76 24.51 17.23
C PHE A 460 5.86 25.21 16.21
N GLU A 461 6.01 26.51 16.01
CA GLU A 461 5.33 27.24 14.92
C GLU A 461 5.67 26.64 13.57
N ARG A 462 6.93 26.29 13.34
CA ARG A 462 7.38 25.68 12.10
C ARG A 462 6.84 24.26 11.91
N LEU A 463 6.81 23.43 12.96
CA LEU A 463 6.20 22.10 12.93
C LEU A 463 4.71 22.19 12.62
N ARG A 464 3.99 23.14 13.22
CA ARG A 464 2.57 23.42 12.95
C ARG A 464 2.35 23.85 11.50
N GLN A 465 3.14 24.79 11.01
CA GLN A 465 3.07 25.30 9.64
C GLN A 465 3.16 24.17 8.60
N TYR A 466 4.02 23.21 8.84
CA TYR A 466 4.27 22.08 7.94
C TYR A 466 3.51 20.80 8.30
N ASN A 467 2.59 20.88 9.24
CA ASN A 467 1.76 19.76 9.74
C ASN A 467 2.58 18.55 10.20
N LEU A 468 3.71 18.80 10.83
CA LEU A 468 4.56 17.75 11.40
C LEU A 468 4.14 17.45 12.84
N LYS A 469 4.08 16.17 13.20
CA LYS A 469 3.56 15.70 14.50
C LYS A 469 4.65 15.07 15.36
N LEU A 470 4.68 15.46 16.63
CA LEU A 470 5.57 14.96 17.65
C LEU A 470 4.97 13.80 18.43
N ASN A 471 5.84 12.91 18.90
CA ASN A 471 5.52 11.87 19.85
C ASN A 471 5.74 12.39 21.29
N PRO A 472 4.67 12.71 22.05
CA PRO A 472 4.83 13.34 23.36
C PRO A 472 5.62 12.49 24.35
N GLY A 473 5.43 11.17 24.34
CA GLY A 473 6.07 10.24 25.28
C GLY A 473 7.57 10.05 25.07
N LYS A 474 8.11 10.52 23.92
CA LYS A 474 9.54 10.43 23.60
C LYS A 474 10.28 11.78 23.60
N CYS A 475 9.57 12.87 23.77
CA CYS A 475 10.19 14.19 23.89
C CYS A 475 10.75 14.41 25.29
N ASN A 476 11.94 15.01 25.38
CA ASN A 476 12.54 15.39 26.66
C ASN A 476 12.73 16.91 26.68
N PHE A 477 12.02 17.57 27.59
CA PHE A 477 11.96 19.03 27.66
C PHE A 477 12.85 19.60 28.75
N PHE A 478 13.41 20.79 28.51
CA PHE A 478 14.14 21.63 29.48
C PHE A 478 15.20 20.87 30.29
N ARG A 479 15.97 20.02 29.62
CA ARG A 479 17.08 19.29 30.27
C ARG A 479 18.35 20.14 30.28
N THR A 480 19.15 19.96 31.31
CA THR A 480 20.53 20.53 31.41
C THR A 480 21.55 19.58 30.82
N GLU A 481 21.16 18.34 30.61
CA GLU A 481 21.94 17.33 29.91
C GLU A 481 21.04 16.48 29.03
N VAL A 482 21.55 16.06 27.86
CA VAL A 482 20.79 15.18 26.93
C VAL A 482 21.76 14.18 26.28
N THR A 483 21.23 12.98 26.00
CA THR A 483 21.90 12.04 25.10
C THR A 483 21.42 12.32 23.68
N TYR A 484 22.36 12.66 22.79
CA TYR A 484 22.08 12.98 21.40
C TYR A 484 23.19 12.39 20.51
N LEU A 485 22.80 11.64 19.49
CA LEU A 485 23.71 10.97 18.55
C LEU A 485 24.82 10.17 19.26
N GLY A 486 24.47 9.43 20.33
CA GLY A 486 25.41 8.60 21.08
C GLY A 486 26.41 9.36 21.95
N HIS A 487 26.16 10.63 22.21
CA HIS A 487 26.97 11.48 23.09
C HIS A 487 26.10 12.09 24.18
N LYS A 488 26.63 12.20 25.37
CA LYS A 488 26.06 12.96 26.49
C LYS A 488 26.52 14.41 26.38
N ILE A 489 25.58 15.32 26.21
CA ILE A 489 25.84 16.76 26.06
C ILE A 489 25.40 17.46 27.33
N THR A 490 26.28 18.25 27.90
CA THR A 490 26.06 19.03 29.11
C THR A 490 26.54 20.47 28.90
N ASP A 491 26.28 21.35 29.85
CA ASP A 491 26.84 22.71 29.87
C ASP A 491 28.37 22.74 30.08
N GLN A 492 28.97 21.63 30.56
CA GLN A 492 30.42 21.47 30.73
C GLN A 492 31.09 20.92 29.46
N GLY A 493 30.34 20.49 28.49
CA GLY A 493 30.85 19.94 27.24
C GLY A 493 30.21 18.62 26.84
N ILE A 494 30.91 17.92 25.96
CA ILE A 494 30.45 16.68 25.34
C ILE A 494 31.20 15.50 25.92
N LEU A 495 30.48 14.48 26.34
CA LEU A 495 30.99 13.22 26.88
C LEU A 495 30.49 12.06 26.05
N PRO A 496 31.15 10.91 26.01
CA PRO A 496 30.58 9.70 25.46
C PRO A 496 29.36 9.26 26.28
N ASP A 497 28.39 8.58 25.64
CA ASP A 497 27.23 8.00 26.32
C ASP A 497 27.66 6.84 27.25
N ASP A 498 27.30 6.94 28.53
CA ASP A 498 27.64 5.96 29.56
C ASP A 498 27.18 4.53 29.18
N SER A 499 26.06 4.38 28.50
CA SER A 499 25.56 3.08 28.02
C SER A 499 26.52 2.40 27.04
N LYS A 500 27.29 3.17 26.30
CA LYS A 500 28.29 2.66 25.34
C LYS A 500 29.57 2.23 26.02
N PHE A 501 29.92 2.84 27.17
CA PHE A 501 31.09 2.42 27.94
C PHE A 501 30.99 0.97 28.43
N GLN A 502 29.80 0.53 28.81
CA GLN A 502 29.61 -0.85 29.23
C GLN A 502 29.84 -1.82 28.08
N ILE A 503 29.30 -1.50 26.89
CA ILE A 503 29.52 -2.30 25.67
C ILE A 503 31.04 -2.37 25.34
N ILE A 504 31.75 -1.29 25.57
CA ILE A 504 33.20 -1.22 25.34
C ILE A 504 33.97 -2.11 26.32
N LYS A 505 33.63 -2.06 27.62
CA LYS A 505 34.25 -2.92 28.63
C LYS A 505 34.01 -4.41 28.39
N ASP A 506 32.84 -4.73 27.86
CA ASP A 506 32.42 -6.10 27.58
C ASP A 506 32.84 -6.54 26.16
N PHE A 507 33.52 -5.68 25.39
CA PHE A 507 33.93 -6.02 24.04
C PHE A 507 35.00 -7.14 24.06
N PRO A 508 34.73 -8.27 23.39
CA PRO A 508 35.70 -9.39 23.38
C PRO A 508 37.01 -8.99 22.70
N VAL A 509 38.09 -9.57 23.14
CA VAL A 509 39.40 -9.33 22.52
C VAL A 509 39.34 -9.84 21.07
N PRO A 510 39.63 -8.99 20.05
CA PRO A 510 39.61 -9.41 18.66
C PRO A 510 40.60 -10.55 18.39
N THR A 511 40.14 -11.58 17.68
CA THR A 511 40.92 -12.78 17.36
C THR A 511 41.33 -12.87 15.89
N ASN A 512 40.73 -12.02 15.04
CA ASN A 512 41.00 -11.98 13.61
C ASN A 512 40.94 -10.55 13.05
N ALA A 513 41.42 -10.36 11.82
CA ALA A 513 41.52 -9.04 11.18
C ALA A 513 40.18 -8.33 11.03
N ASP A 514 39.08 -9.07 10.78
CA ASP A 514 37.76 -8.46 10.64
C ASP A 514 37.19 -8.00 11.98
N GLU A 515 37.50 -8.68 13.07
CA GLU A 515 37.16 -8.24 14.42
C GLU A 515 37.99 -7.03 14.84
N VAL A 516 39.28 -7.00 14.48
CA VAL A 516 40.14 -5.81 14.69
C VAL A 516 39.58 -4.61 13.93
N ARG A 517 39.22 -4.76 12.67
CA ARG A 517 38.60 -3.67 11.89
C ARG A 517 37.32 -3.16 12.52
N ARG A 518 36.43 -4.05 12.99
CA ARG A 518 35.19 -3.67 13.70
C ARG A 518 35.49 -2.95 15.01
N PHE A 519 36.44 -3.44 15.76
CA PHE A 519 36.88 -2.80 17.01
C PHE A 519 37.46 -1.40 16.77
N VAL A 520 38.37 -1.24 15.82
CA VAL A 520 38.97 0.06 15.47
C VAL A 520 37.90 1.02 14.90
N ALA A 521 36.99 0.55 14.05
CA ALA A 521 35.92 1.37 13.52
C ALA A 521 35.01 1.89 14.62
N PHE A 522 34.65 1.05 15.60
CA PHE A 522 33.87 1.45 16.75
C PHE A 522 34.55 2.54 17.57
N TRP A 523 35.82 2.35 17.90
CA TRP A 523 36.62 3.32 18.68
C TRP A 523 36.90 4.62 17.91
N ASN A 524 37.03 4.56 16.61
CA ASN A 524 37.25 5.74 15.77
C ASN A 524 36.10 6.75 15.87
N TYR A 525 34.89 6.30 16.18
CA TYR A 525 33.75 7.18 16.46
C TYR A 525 33.94 8.03 17.70
N TYR A 526 34.64 7.48 18.73
CA TYR A 526 34.94 8.14 20.01
C TYR A 526 36.37 8.67 20.10
N ARG A 527 37.12 8.70 18.98
CA ARG A 527 38.54 9.04 18.94
C ARG A 527 38.89 10.38 19.62
N LYS A 528 37.98 11.35 19.58
CA LYS A 528 38.18 12.69 20.20
C LYS A 528 38.24 12.66 21.73
N PHE A 529 37.78 11.59 22.36
CA PHE A 529 37.81 11.41 23.82
C PHE A 529 39.02 10.59 24.29
N VAL A 530 39.81 10.06 23.36
CA VAL A 530 41.01 9.27 23.69
C VAL A 530 42.27 10.06 23.32
N PRO A 531 43.04 10.54 24.29
CA PRO A 531 44.31 11.22 24.00
C PRO A 531 45.22 10.30 23.19
N ASN A 532 45.91 10.86 22.19
CA ASN A 532 46.84 10.14 21.31
C ASN A 532 46.27 8.89 20.62
N PHE A 533 44.94 8.91 20.31
CA PHE A 533 44.25 7.78 19.69
C PHE A 533 44.96 7.24 18.43
N ALA A 534 45.52 8.13 17.60
CA ALA A 534 46.19 7.73 16.36
C ALA A 534 47.42 6.82 16.64
N ASP A 535 48.20 7.15 17.65
CA ASP A 535 49.38 6.35 18.02
C ASP A 535 48.98 5.02 18.65
N ILE A 536 47.95 5.03 19.50
CA ILE A 536 47.40 3.81 20.12
C ILE A 536 46.80 2.86 19.08
N ALA A 537 46.06 3.40 18.10
CA ALA A 537 45.40 2.60 17.07
C ALA A 537 46.34 2.16 15.93
N LYS A 538 47.52 2.79 15.78
CA LYS A 538 48.48 2.51 14.70
C LYS A 538 48.84 1.03 14.56
N PRO A 539 49.22 0.28 15.62
CA PRO A 539 49.51 -1.13 15.51
C PRO A 539 48.32 -1.97 15.01
N LEU A 540 47.10 -1.62 15.42
CA LEU A 540 45.88 -2.32 15.03
C LEU A 540 45.47 -2.05 13.57
N ASN A 541 45.87 -0.91 13.01
CA ASN A 541 45.62 -0.55 11.61
C ASN A 541 46.61 -1.23 10.63
N ILE A 542 47.70 -1.79 11.15
CA ILE A 542 48.69 -2.50 10.35
C ILE A 542 48.34 -3.98 10.18
N LEU A 543 47.53 -4.52 11.10
CA LEU A 543 46.96 -5.86 11.03
C LEU A 543 45.81 -5.93 10.01
#